data_0e2d3444694939532f67389e8dbff1d2
#
_entry.id   0e2d3444694939532f67389e8dbff1d2
#
_cell.length_a   1.000
_cell.length_b   1.000
_cell.length_c   1.000
_cell.angle_alpha   90.00
_cell.angle_beta   90.00
_cell.angle_gamma   90.00
#
_symmetry.space_group_name_H-M   'P 1'
#
loop_
_entity.id
_entity.type
_entity.pdbx_description
1 polymer ?
#
loop_
_entity_poly.entity_id
_entity_poly.type
_entity_poly.pdbx_seq_one_letter_code
_entity_poly.pdbx_strand_id
1 'polypeptide(L)'
;MAVFRGNHPAKVDPKGRLKLPSGFKEQVDEANVTQFYITSTDGKKAEVWPLAEWERQESLLAETSTMDDAVEKYLNLTSYYGQQVEMDKEGRLLLPQILRGTAKLDAEVAVLGKLHYLEVHNLEVFEQSLLANALTVEDRQSLATILKRRS
;
A
#
# COMPACT_ATOMS: atom_id res chain seq x y z
N MET A 1 8.56 -3.12 -15.42
CA MET A 1 7.67 -2.72 -14.33
C MET A 1 8.35 -2.97 -12.99
N ALA A 2 8.29 -2.01 -12.09
CA ALA A 2 8.95 -2.14 -10.79
C ALA A 2 8.24 -3.18 -9.92
N VAL A 3 9.02 -4.02 -9.24
CA VAL A 3 8.52 -4.95 -8.25
C VAL A 3 9.09 -4.53 -6.90
N PHE A 4 8.21 -4.15 -6.00
CA PHE A 4 8.62 -3.67 -4.68
C PHE A 4 8.67 -4.84 -3.70
N ARG A 5 9.79 -4.97 -3.01
CA ARG A 5 9.97 -6.03 -2.02
C ARG A 5 10.75 -5.53 -0.81
N GLY A 6 10.49 -6.14 0.32
CA GLY A 6 11.22 -5.87 1.55
C GLY A 6 10.59 -4.79 2.41
N ASN A 7 11.22 -4.52 3.53
CA ASN A 7 10.79 -3.56 4.53
C ASN A 7 11.85 -2.48 4.68
N HIS A 8 11.43 -1.23 4.61
CA HIS A 8 12.30 -0.08 4.86
C HIS A 8 11.62 0.83 5.90
N PRO A 9 12.20 0.96 7.09
CA PRO A 9 11.66 1.89 8.08
C PRO A 9 11.75 3.33 7.61
N ALA A 10 10.80 4.15 8.01
CA ALA A 10 10.77 5.56 7.66
C ALA A 10 10.05 6.34 8.76
N LYS A 11 10.05 7.66 8.61
CA LYS A 11 9.32 8.55 9.52
C LYS A 11 8.41 9.45 8.72
N VAL A 12 7.24 9.73 9.30
CA VAL A 12 6.31 10.71 8.75
C VAL A 12 6.56 12.02 9.49
N ASP A 13 6.73 13.11 8.74
CA ASP A 13 7.02 14.40 9.34
C ASP A 13 5.75 15.03 9.98
N PRO A 14 5.90 16.13 10.76
CA PRO A 14 4.75 16.76 11.43
C PRO A 14 3.67 17.25 10.46
N LYS A 15 4.00 17.46 9.20
CA LYS A 15 3.03 17.89 8.17
C LYS A 15 2.35 16.70 7.48
N GLY A 16 2.68 15.47 7.87
CA GLY A 16 2.08 14.29 7.33
C GLY A 16 2.72 13.79 6.04
N ARG A 17 3.96 14.17 5.78
CA ARG A 17 4.67 13.74 4.57
C ARG A 17 5.60 12.59 4.89
N LEU A 18 5.54 11.57 4.04
CA LEU A 18 6.41 10.41 4.10
C LEU A 18 7.53 10.58 3.08
N LYS A 19 8.78 10.60 3.52
CA LYS A 19 9.90 10.55 2.61
C LYS A 19 10.08 9.10 2.16
N LEU A 20 10.01 8.88 0.86
CA LEU A 20 10.09 7.54 0.32
C LEU A 20 11.49 6.96 0.57
N PRO A 21 11.61 5.76 1.16
CA PRO A 21 12.92 5.14 1.37
C PRO A 21 13.71 5.03 0.08
N SER A 22 15.04 5.21 0.17
CA SER A 22 15.91 5.32 -1.01
C SER A 22 15.79 4.16 -1.98
N GLY A 23 15.67 2.93 -1.50
CA GLY A 23 15.52 1.77 -2.37
C GLY A 23 14.27 1.84 -3.23
N PHE A 24 13.15 2.25 -2.64
CA PHE A 24 11.90 2.41 -3.39
C PHE A 24 11.93 3.67 -4.25
N LYS A 25 12.56 4.74 -3.75
CA LYS A 25 12.72 6.00 -4.50
C LYS A 25 13.46 5.77 -5.81
N GLU A 26 14.53 5.00 -5.79
CA GLU A 26 15.28 4.64 -6.99
C GLU A 26 14.42 3.93 -8.02
N GLN A 27 13.58 2.99 -7.57
CA GLN A 27 12.70 2.24 -8.47
C GLN A 27 11.67 3.14 -9.15
N VAL A 28 11.04 4.04 -8.39
CA VAL A 28 10.05 4.95 -8.97
C VAL A 28 10.70 5.99 -9.88
N ASP A 29 11.91 6.44 -9.55
CA ASP A 29 12.64 7.38 -10.41
C ASP A 29 13.01 6.73 -11.75
N GLU A 30 13.52 5.52 -11.73
CA GLU A 30 13.86 4.76 -12.95
C GLU A 30 12.62 4.54 -13.83
N ALA A 31 11.46 4.35 -13.22
CA ALA A 31 10.21 4.15 -13.95
C ALA A 31 9.51 5.48 -14.30
N ASN A 32 10.11 6.62 -13.96
CA ASN A 32 9.54 7.95 -14.14
C ASN A 32 8.16 8.11 -13.49
N VAL A 33 7.99 7.51 -12.32
CA VAL A 33 6.74 7.59 -11.56
C VAL A 33 6.81 8.76 -10.59
N THR A 34 5.89 9.72 -10.74
CA THR A 34 5.77 10.89 -9.84
C THR A 34 4.38 11.00 -9.23
N GLN A 35 3.40 10.29 -9.78
CA GLN A 35 2.01 10.33 -9.34
C GLN A 35 1.64 9.03 -8.66
N PHE A 36 0.93 9.12 -7.56
CA PHE A 36 0.53 7.97 -6.76
C PHE A 36 -0.94 8.09 -6.35
N TYR A 37 -1.56 6.96 -6.14
CA TYR A 37 -2.84 6.90 -5.46
C TYR A 37 -2.60 6.27 -4.09
N ILE A 38 -2.93 6.98 -3.02
CA ILE A 38 -2.77 6.49 -1.65
C ILE A 38 -4.15 6.20 -1.10
N THR A 39 -4.35 4.99 -0.60
CA THR A 39 -5.67 4.56 -0.14
C THR A 39 -5.54 3.52 0.98
N SER A 40 -6.65 2.90 1.34
CA SER A 40 -6.68 1.83 2.34
C SER A 40 -7.92 0.97 2.15
N THR A 41 -7.80 -0.30 2.50
CA THR A 41 -8.94 -1.23 2.51
C THR A 41 -9.49 -1.47 3.91
N ASP A 42 -8.85 -0.95 4.94
CA ASP A 42 -9.29 -1.18 6.34
C ASP A 42 -9.08 0.03 7.27
N GLY A 43 -8.46 1.09 6.77
CA GLY A 43 -8.14 2.26 7.59
C GLY A 43 -7.02 2.05 8.59
N LYS A 44 -6.38 0.88 8.60
CA LYS A 44 -5.31 0.52 9.56
C LYS A 44 -3.92 0.61 8.96
N LYS A 45 -3.82 0.82 7.66
CA LYS A 45 -2.59 0.97 6.91
C LYS A 45 -2.85 1.84 5.70
N ALA A 46 -1.80 2.38 5.12
CA ALA A 46 -1.92 3.06 3.83
C ALA A 46 -1.33 2.17 2.74
N GLU A 47 -2.02 2.11 1.60
CA GLU A 47 -1.51 1.50 0.38
C GLU A 47 -1.06 2.63 -0.54
N VAL A 48 0.17 2.55 -1.01
CA VAL A 48 0.75 3.57 -1.88
C VAL A 48 0.97 2.94 -3.25
N TRP A 49 0.11 3.29 -4.19
CA TRP A 49 0.13 2.72 -5.54
C TRP A 49 0.72 3.70 -6.52
N PRO A 50 1.72 3.30 -7.33
CA PRO A 50 2.03 4.07 -8.55
C PRO A 50 0.74 4.26 -9.32
N LEU A 51 0.49 5.46 -9.83
CA LEU A 51 -0.81 5.75 -10.45
C LEU A 51 -1.16 4.78 -11.57
N ALA A 52 -0.20 4.44 -12.43
CA ALA A 52 -0.45 3.49 -13.52
C ALA A 52 -0.89 2.11 -13.02
N GLU A 53 -0.34 1.66 -11.89
CA GLU A 53 -0.74 0.39 -11.29
C GLU A 53 -2.15 0.49 -10.69
N TRP A 54 -2.49 1.62 -10.09
CA TRP A 54 -3.85 1.84 -9.59
C TRP A 54 -4.86 1.89 -10.74
N GLU A 55 -4.50 2.56 -11.83
CA GLU A 55 -5.36 2.62 -13.02
C GLU A 55 -5.60 1.24 -13.61
N ARG A 56 -4.60 0.36 -13.56
CA ARG A 56 -4.77 -1.04 -13.96
C ARG A 56 -5.79 -1.75 -13.07
N GLN A 57 -5.69 -1.53 -11.76
CA GLN A 57 -6.65 -2.08 -10.80
C GLN A 57 -8.07 -1.56 -11.09
N GLU A 58 -8.19 -0.27 -11.37
CA GLU A 58 -9.48 0.34 -11.74
C GLU A 58 -10.06 -0.29 -13.00
N SER A 59 -9.22 -0.55 -14.01
CA SER A 59 -9.66 -1.19 -15.25
C SER A 59 -10.20 -2.60 -15.00
N LEU A 60 -9.54 -3.36 -14.13
CA LEU A 60 -10.02 -4.69 -13.75
C LEU A 60 -11.36 -4.61 -13.01
N LEU A 61 -11.50 -3.65 -12.11
CA LEU A 61 -12.74 -3.44 -11.37
C LEU A 61 -13.88 -3.01 -12.30
N ALA A 62 -13.58 -2.17 -13.30
CA ALA A 62 -14.58 -1.69 -14.27
C ALA A 62 -15.13 -2.82 -15.13
N GLU A 63 -14.39 -3.91 -15.32
CA GLU A 63 -14.83 -5.07 -16.08
C GLU A 63 -15.76 -5.98 -15.26
N THR A 64 -15.83 -5.77 -13.94
CA THR A 64 -16.67 -6.58 -13.06
C THR A 64 -18.05 -5.93 -12.92
N SER A 65 -18.98 -6.67 -12.31
CA SER A 65 -20.28 -6.09 -11.96
C SER A 65 -20.12 -5.18 -10.74
N THR A 66 -20.49 -3.90 -10.90
CA THR A 66 -20.49 -2.95 -9.78
C THR A 66 -21.61 -3.25 -8.78
N MET A 67 -22.51 -4.16 -9.12
CA MET A 67 -23.55 -4.62 -8.21
C MET A 67 -23.07 -5.74 -7.29
N ASP A 68 -21.87 -6.26 -7.53
CA ASP A 68 -21.26 -7.23 -6.62
C ASP A 68 -20.93 -6.54 -5.30
N ASP A 69 -21.37 -7.15 -4.20
CA ASP A 69 -21.24 -6.57 -2.87
C ASP A 69 -19.77 -6.35 -2.46
N ALA A 70 -18.90 -7.28 -2.81
CA ALA A 70 -17.48 -7.15 -2.51
C ALA A 70 -16.84 -6.01 -3.28
N VAL A 71 -17.19 -5.84 -4.55
CA VAL A 71 -16.69 -4.75 -5.38
C VAL A 71 -17.15 -3.40 -4.82
N GLU A 72 -18.41 -3.30 -4.43
CA GLU A 72 -18.94 -2.06 -3.86
C GLU A 72 -18.24 -1.71 -2.55
N LYS A 73 -18.07 -2.67 -1.66
CA LYS A 73 -17.34 -2.47 -0.41
C LYS A 73 -15.91 -2.00 -0.65
N TYR A 74 -15.23 -2.63 -1.59
CA TYR A 74 -13.87 -2.26 -1.95
C TYR A 74 -13.81 -0.82 -2.47
N LEU A 75 -14.70 -0.46 -3.38
CA LEU A 75 -14.75 0.90 -3.93
C LEU A 75 -15.09 1.94 -2.86
N ASN A 76 -16.01 1.63 -1.94
CA ASN A 76 -16.33 2.54 -0.84
C ASN A 76 -15.11 2.83 0.03
N LEU A 77 -14.35 1.79 0.39
CA LEU A 77 -13.17 1.94 1.23
C LEU A 77 -12.05 2.69 0.50
N THR A 78 -11.77 2.29 -0.73
CA THR A 78 -10.64 2.87 -1.47
C THR A 78 -10.93 4.29 -1.96
N SER A 79 -12.20 4.66 -2.10
CA SER A 79 -12.57 6.05 -2.39
C SER A 79 -12.57 6.90 -1.13
N TYR A 80 -13.10 6.38 -0.03
CA TYR A 80 -13.17 7.14 1.22
C TYR A 80 -11.78 7.52 1.73
N TYR A 81 -10.85 6.58 1.73
CA TYR A 81 -9.47 6.81 2.19
C TYR A 81 -8.57 7.34 1.08
N GLY A 82 -9.03 7.33 -0.16
CA GLY A 82 -8.18 7.54 -1.31
C GLY A 82 -7.86 8.98 -1.64
N GLN A 83 -6.65 9.21 -2.11
CA GLN A 83 -6.24 10.52 -2.59
C GLN A 83 -5.10 10.35 -3.59
N GLN A 84 -5.22 11.01 -4.74
CA GLN A 84 -4.13 11.07 -5.70
C GLN A 84 -3.15 12.15 -5.25
N VAL A 85 -1.87 11.80 -5.20
CA VAL A 85 -0.82 12.73 -4.74
C VAL A 85 0.35 12.71 -5.70
N GLU A 86 1.05 13.83 -5.77
CA GLU A 86 2.28 13.97 -6.53
C GLU A 86 3.46 13.99 -5.55
N MET A 87 4.51 13.24 -5.88
CA MET A 87 5.74 13.25 -5.10
C MET A 87 6.42 14.60 -5.25
N ASP A 88 6.84 15.19 -4.14
CA ASP A 88 7.53 16.48 -4.17
C ASP A 88 9.01 16.33 -4.58
N LYS A 89 9.70 17.45 -4.68
CA LYS A 89 11.09 17.48 -5.15
C LYS A 89 12.05 16.72 -4.23
N GLU A 90 11.71 16.59 -2.96
CA GLU A 90 12.52 15.86 -1.99
C GLU A 90 12.13 14.39 -1.86
N GLY A 91 11.22 13.91 -2.71
CA GLY A 91 10.79 12.52 -2.69
C GLY A 91 9.80 12.21 -1.57
N ARG A 92 8.99 13.19 -1.18
CA ARG A 92 7.99 13.03 -0.13
C ARG A 92 6.59 12.94 -0.69
N LEU A 93 5.76 12.12 -0.04
CA LEU A 93 4.35 11.93 -0.37
C LEU A 93 3.50 12.40 0.79
N LEU A 94 2.54 13.28 0.51
CA LEU A 94 1.60 13.73 1.54
C LEU A 94 0.55 12.64 1.77
N LEU A 95 0.53 12.07 2.96
CA LEU A 95 -0.43 11.03 3.31
C LEU A 95 -1.81 11.62 3.58
N PRO A 96 -2.90 10.95 3.17
CA PRO A 96 -4.24 11.43 3.46
C PRO A 96 -4.45 11.65 4.95
N GLN A 97 -5.04 12.78 5.32
CA GLN A 97 -5.20 13.18 6.72
C GLN A 97 -6.00 12.16 7.52
N ILE A 98 -7.05 11.60 6.94
CA ILE A 98 -7.87 10.58 7.62
C ILE A 98 -7.01 9.37 7.97
N LEU A 99 -6.20 8.88 7.04
CA LEU A 99 -5.32 7.72 7.26
C LEU A 99 -4.25 7.99 8.30
N ARG A 100 -3.72 9.21 8.34
CA ARG A 100 -2.73 9.55 9.38
C ARG A 100 -3.29 9.35 10.77
N GLY A 101 -4.58 9.64 10.95
CA GLY A 101 -5.27 9.43 12.22
C GLY A 101 -5.65 7.98 12.45
N THR A 102 -6.38 7.37 11.53
CA THR A 102 -6.92 6.01 11.72
C THR A 102 -5.84 4.95 11.77
N ALA A 103 -4.80 5.10 10.96
CA ALA A 103 -3.69 4.14 10.88
C ALA A 103 -2.50 4.53 11.76
N LYS A 104 -2.58 5.66 12.47
CA LYS A 104 -1.52 6.17 13.35
C LYS A 104 -0.19 6.34 12.61
N LEU A 105 -0.26 7.00 11.46
CA LEU A 105 0.91 7.24 10.60
C LEU A 105 1.52 8.62 10.89
N ASP A 106 1.82 8.90 12.15
CA ASP A 106 2.31 10.20 12.59
C ASP A 106 3.74 10.17 13.16
N ALA A 107 4.41 9.04 13.07
CA ALA A 107 5.75 8.86 13.64
C ALA A 107 6.52 7.82 12.83
N GLU A 108 7.05 6.80 13.51
CA GLU A 108 7.81 5.74 12.85
C GLU A 108 6.88 4.75 12.16
N VAL A 109 7.20 4.43 10.92
CA VAL A 109 6.41 3.53 10.08
C VAL A 109 7.30 2.48 9.43
N ALA A 110 6.67 1.37 9.07
CA ALA A 110 7.25 0.36 8.20
C ALA A 110 6.71 0.57 6.80
N VAL A 111 7.58 0.67 5.82
CA VAL A 111 7.20 0.75 4.40
C VAL A 111 7.53 -0.60 3.78
N LEU A 112 6.51 -1.33 3.37
CA LEU A 112 6.63 -2.69 2.87
C LEU A 112 6.39 -2.76 1.37
N GLY A 113 7.25 -3.48 0.67
CA GLY A 113 7.00 -3.80 -0.73
C GLY A 113 5.96 -4.92 -0.85
N LYS A 114 4.90 -4.65 -1.60
CA LYS A 114 3.82 -5.62 -1.84
C LYS A 114 3.69 -5.91 -3.33
N LEU A 115 4.81 -6.11 -3.98
CA LEU A 115 4.95 -6.39 -5.41
C LEU A 115 4.64 -5.16 -6.26
N HIS A 116 3.38 -4.80 -6.46
CA HIS A 116 2.98 -3.71 -7.36
C HIS A 116 2.70 -2.40 -6.66
N TYR A 117 2.68 -2.42 -5.33
CA TYR A 117 2.43 -1.22 -4.53
C TYR A 117 3.17 -1.34 -3.20
N LEU A 118 3.12 -0.28 -2.40
CA LEU A 118 3.74 -0.25 -1.07
C LEU A 118 2.64 -0.17 -0.02
N GLU A 119 2.93 -0.75 1.16
CA GLU A 119 2.07 -0.53 2.33
C GLU A 119 2.85 0.22 3.40
N VAL A 120 2.18 1.15 4.04
CA VAL A 120 2.76 1.94 5.13
C VAL A 120 1.96 1.64 6.39
N HIS A 121 2.65 1.15 7.40
CA HIS A 121 2.06 0.75 8.67
C HIS A 121 2.73 1.48 9.82
N ASN A 122 1.98 1.77 10.89
CA ASN A 122 2.59 2.14 12.15
C ASN A 122 3.52 1.00 12.56
N LEU A 123 4.79 1.32 12.84
CA LEU A 123 5.82 0.29 13.04
C LEU A 123 5.48 -0.63 14.22
N GLU A 124 5.15 -0.05 15.37
CA GLU A 124 4.86 -0.82 16.57
C GLU A 124 3.65 -1.73 16.41
N VAL A 125 2.57 -1.18 15.88
CA VAL A 125 1.33 -1.94 15.65
C VAL A 125 1.57 -3.07 14.67
N PHE A 126 2.35 -2.82 13.61
CA PHE A 126 2.63 -3.84 12.61
C PHE A 126 3.47 -4.98 13.17
N GLU A 127 4.50 -4.67 13.96
CA GLU A 127 5.33 -5.69 14.58
C GLU A 127 4.53 -6.59 15.50
N GLN A 128 3.60 -6.02 16.27
CA GLN A 128 2.70 -6.79 17.12
C GLN A 128 1.77 -7.68 16.27
N SER A 129 1.29 -7.16 15.16
CA SER A 129 0.44 -7.91 14.23
C SER A 129 1.17 -9.12 13.63
N LEU A 130 2.44 -8.97 13.29
CA LEU A 130 3.23 -10.08 12.76
C LEU A 130 3.33 -11.22 13.76
N LEU A 131 3.53 -10.91 15.03
CA LEU A 131 3.61 -11.92 16.09
C LEU A 131 2.28 -12.64 16.31
N ALA A 132 1.17 -11.90 16.18
CA ALA A 132 -0.17 -12.44 16.37
C ALA A 132 -0.69 -13.24 15.18
N ASN A 133 -0.16 -13.01 13.99
CA ASN A 133 -0.67 -13.58 12.75
C ASN A 133 0.39 -14.37 11.99
N ALA A 134 1.04 -15.32 12.66
CA ALA A 134 2.02 -16.20 12.02
C ALA A 134 1.34 -17.12 11.00
N LEU A 135 2.10 -17.52 9.99
CA LEU A 135 1.61 -18.49 9.01
C LEU A 135 1.35 -19.82 9.70
N THR A 136 0.14 -20.36 9.50
CA THR A 136 -0.21 -21.68 10.01
C THR A 136 0.21 -22.75 9.00
N VAL A 137 0.15 -24.02 9.42
CA VAL A 137 0.38 -25.15 8.49
C VAL A 137 -0.65 -25.12 7.35
N GLU A 138 -1.90 -24.76 7.66
CA GLU A 138 -2.96 -24.66 6.66
C GLU A 138 -2.69 -23.55 5.66
N ASP A 139 -2.19 -22.40 6.15
CA ASP A 139 -1.79 -21.28 5.28
C ASP A 139 -0.69 -21.71 4.32
N ARG A 140 0.31 -22.46 4.82
CA ARG A 140 1.42 -22.93 3.99
C ARG A 140 0.94 -23.90 2.92
N GLN A 141 0.00 -24.76 3.26
CA GLN A 141 -0.60 -25.72 2.30
C GLN A 141 -1.38 -24.99 1.23
N SER A 142 -2.18 -24.01 1.63
CA SER A 142 -2.93 -23.17 0.68
C SER A 142 -1.99 -22.44 -0.27
N LEU A 143 -0.92 -21.86 0.26
CA LEU A 143 0.06 -21.14 -0.54
C LEU A 143 0.74 -22.07 -1.54
N ALA A 144 1.16 -23.24 -1.09
CA ALA A 144 1.80 -24.24 -1.97
C ALA A 144 0.88 -24.64 -3.13
N THR A 145 -0.41 -24.81 -2.85
CA THR A 145 -1.41 -25.14 -3.87
C THR A 145 -1.55 -24.00 -4.89
N ILE A 146 -1.64 -22.77 -4.41
CA ILE A 146 -1.75 -21.58 -5.28
C ILE A 146 -0.52 -21.46 -6.18
N LEU A 147 0.68 -21.60 -5.62
CA LEU A 147 1.93 -21.48 -6.38
C LEU A 147 2.08 -22.61 -7.39
N LYS A 148 1.66 -23.80 -7.05
CA LYS A 148 1.73 -24.97 -7.96
C LYS A 148 0.84 -24.77 -9.19
N ARG A 149 -0.32 -24.14 -9.03
CA ARG A 149 -1.23 -23.85 -10.14
C ARG A 149 -0.65 -22.87 -11.14
N ARG A 150 0.31 -22.02 -10.71
CA ARG A 150 0.88 -20.95 -11.52
C ARG A 150 2.23 -21.31 -12.15
N SER A 151 2.83 -22.41 -11.70
CA SER A 151 4.15 -22.81 -12.20
C SER A 151 4.06 -23.74 -13.40
#